data_059398de73d06d189deccf33f615a4bc
#
_entry.id   059398de73d06d189deccf33f615a4bc
#
_cell.length_a   1.000
_cell.length_b   1.000
_cell.length_c   1.000
_cell.angle_alpha   90.00
_cell.angle_beta   90.00
_cell.angle_gamma   90.00
#
_symmetry.space_group_name_H-M   'P 1'
#
loop_
_entity.id
_entity.type
_entity.pdbx_description
1 polymer ?
#
loop_
_entity_poly.entity_id
_entity_poly.type
_entity_poly.pdbx_seq_one_letter_code
_entity_poly.pdbx_strand_id
1 'polypeptide(L)'
;MVSFASDYIAGAHPAVLKKLVDTNLETLTGYGTDEYCASAAEKIKKACELGADADVYFISGGTQTNQIVISTMLKGYEGVICADTGHINAHEAGAIEYFGVKALPLKGEAGKITAAAVDEYCKTFYGDDNHEHMVFPGMVYISFPTEYGTIYSKKELSDLYEVCKKHDMKLFIDGARLAYGIESKASDVKLRDIATLCDVFYIGGTKCGALCGEAVVFTGGCCPKHFVNLIKKRGALLAKGRLLGVQFDALFTDDLYTEIGRYAIDMAEKLKRIFADKGYRFFLESPTNQQFVILDNKKLKELEKQVSFGFWEKYSDTETVVRFATSWSTTEEDLKYLESII
;
A
#
# COMPACT_ATOMS: atom_id res chain seq x y z
N MET A 1 6.60 -24.34 10.42
CA MET A 1 5.81 -24.42 9.17
C MET A 1 6.21 -23.23 8.34
N VAL A 2 6.63 -23.42 7.09
CA VAL A 2 6.94 -22.34 6.15
C VAL A 2 5.65 -21.59 5.82
N SER A 3 5.72 -20.27 5.69
CA SER A 3 4.52 -19.45 5.49
C SER A 3 4.71 -18.42 4.39
N PHE A 4 3.80 -18.45 3.43
CA PHE A 4 3.60 -17.44 2.37
C PHE A 4 2.23 -16.75 2.52
N ALA A 5 1.60 -16.83 3.71
CA ALA A 5 0.24 -16.33 3.92
C ALA A 5 0.14 -14.80 3.79
N SER A 6 1.19 -14.08 4.21
CA SER A 6 1.25 -12.64 4.06
C SER A 6 2.69 -12.11 4.17
N ASP A 7 2.89 -10.88 3.74
CA ASP A 7 4.16 -10.16 3.75
C ASP A 7 4.41 -9.33 5.05
N TYR A 8 3.53 -9.47 6.06
CA TYR A 8 3.64 -8.80 7.37
C TYR A 8 3.66 -9.76 8.57
N ILE A 9 4.00 -11.03 8.34
CA ILE A 9 4.00 -12.06 9.42
C ILE A 9 5.35 -12.21 10.13
N ALA A 10 6.43 -11.72 9.53
CA ALA A 10 7.73 -11.61 10.19
C ALA A 10 7.84 -10.31 10.99
N GLY A 11 8.83 -10.21 11.86
CA GLY A 11 9.16 -8.98 12.60
C GLY A 11 9.76 -7.90 11.71
N ALA A 12 10.69 -7.09 12.24
CA ALA A 12 11.41 -6.12 11.43
C ALA A 12 12.60 -6.74 10.70
N HIS A 13 12.98 -6.15 9.58
CA HIS A 13 14.26 -6.42 8.93
C HIS A 13 15.42 -6.22 9.94
N PRO A 14 16.45 -7.08 9.95
CA PRO A 14 17.52 -7.02 10.95
C PRO A 14 18.18 -5.64 11.11
N ALA A 15 18.39 -4.91 10.02
CA ALA A 15 18.97 -3.56 10.07
C ALA A 15 18.03 -2.56 10.77
N VAL A 16 16.70 -2.66 10.56
CA VAL A 16 15.71 -1.83 11.25
C VAL A 16 15.65 -2.15 12.73
N LEU A 17 15.60 -3.45 13.09
CA LEU A 17 15.61 -3.88 14.48
C LEU A 17 16.89 -3.45 15.20
N LYS A 18 18.04 -3.61 14.55
CA LYS A 18 19.32 -3.17 15.08
C LYS A 18 19.31 -1.67 15.41
N LYS A 19 18.82 -0.84 14.49
CA LYS A 19 18.73 0.61 14.70
C LYS A 19 17.84 0.96 15.90
N LEU A 20 16.70 0.27 16.06
CA LEU A 20 15.83 0.45 17.22
C LEU A 20 16.53 0.10 18.54
N VAL A 21 17.30 -1.01 18.55
CA VAL A 21 18.06 -1.44 19.74
C VAL A 21 19.20 -0.46 20.05
N ASP A 22 19.97 -0.08 19.06
CA ASP A 22 21.13 0.82 19.20
C ASP A 22 20.72 2.18 19.80
N THR A 23 19.55 2.69 19.38
CA THR A 23 19.07 4.02 19.82
C THR A 23 18.17 3.97 21.06
N ASN A 24 17.86 2.79 21.61
CA ASN A 24 16.84 2.61 22.64
C ASN A 24 17.04 3.45 23.92
N LEU A 25 18.30 3.67 24.32
CA LEU A 25 18.63 4.40 25.56
C LEU A 25 18.80 5.92 25.36
N GLU A 26 18.68 6.41 24.13
CA GLU A 26 18.78 7.84 23.85
C GLU A 26 17.55 8.59 24.38
N THR A 27 17.78 9.75 24.99
CA THR A 27 16.72 10.65 25.45
C THR A 27 16.38 11.62 24.34
N LEU A 28 15.17 11.49 23.77
CA LEU A 28 14.70 12.27 22.61
C LEU A 28 13.37 12.97 22.90
N THR A 29 13.07 14.02 22.13
CA THR A 29 11.77 14.68 22.17
C THR A 29 10.65 13.72 21.72
N GLY A 30 9.44 13.94 22.24
CA GLY A 30 8.29 13.08 21.94
C GLY A 30 7.49 13.53 20.71
N TYR A 31 6.46 12.76 20.40
CA TYR A 31 5.41 13.08 19.43
C TYR A 31 5.91 13.30 17.99
N GLY A 32 7.02 12.66 17.60
CA GLY A 32 7.57 12.75 16.25
C GLY A 32 8.36 14.03 15.96
N THR A 33 8.76 14.78 17.01
CA THR A 33 9.60 15.97 16.87
C THR A 33 11.08 15.69 17.12
N ASP A 34 11.46 14.41 17.19
CA ASP A 34 12.82 13.95 17.37
C ASP A 34 13.65 13.98 16.09
N GLU A 35 14.96 13.89 16.24
CA GLU A 35 15.92 13.96 15.15
C GLU A 35 15.79 12.79 14.14
N TYR A 36 15.37 11.61 14.58
CA TYR A 36 15.17 10.48 13.66
C TYR A 36 13.94 10.66 12.79
N CYS A 37 12.85 11.19 13.34
CA CYS A 37 11.69 11.57 12.54
C CYS A 37 12.05 12.65 11.51
N ALA A 38 12.82 13.67 11.92
CA ALA A 38 13.29 14.72 11.01
C ALA A 38 14.22 14.16 9.92
N SER A 39 15.20 13.33 10.29
CA SER A 39 16.13 12.68 9.35
C SER A 39 15.38 11.78 8.35
N ALA A 40 14.45 10.95 8.84
CA ALA A 40 13.64 10.08 7.98
C ALA A 40 12.80 10.89 6.99
N ALA A 41 12.17 11.97 7.43
CA ALA A 41 11.39 12.85 6.56
C ALA A 41 12.25 13.45 5.45
N GLU A 42 13.44 13.97 5.77
CA GLU A 42 14.35 14.54 4.78
C GLU A 42 14.88 13.49 3.79
N LYS A 43 15.20 12.27 4.27
CA LYS A 43 15.63 11.16 3.40
C LYS A 43 14.50 10.75 2.42
N ILE A 44 13.25 10.69 2.91
CA ILE A 44 12.08 10.40 2.07
C ILE A 44 11.87 11.50 1.03
N LYS A 45 11.90 12.78 1.43
CA LYS A 45 11.78 13.90 0.49
C LYS A 45 12.86 13.84 -0.59
N LYS A 46 14.11 13.57 -0.19
CA LYS A 46 15.24 13.41 -1.13
C LYS A 46 15.03 12.24 -2.09
N ALA A 47 14.59 11.08 -1.60
CA ALA A 47 14.30 9.91 -2.43
C ALA A 47 13.15 10.13 -3.42
N CYS A 48 12.19 10.97 -3.05
CA CYS A 48 11.05 11.37 -3.88
C CYS A 48 11.34 12.62 -4.76
N GLU A 49 12.54 13.21 -4.67
CA GLU A 49 12.89 14.47 -5.35
C GLU A 49 11.92 15.63 -5.03
N LEU A 50 11.43 15.69 -3.78
CA LEU A 50 10.47 16.69 -3.30
C LEU A 50 11.17 17.88 -2.66
N GLY A 51 10.53 19.06 -2.77
CA GLY A 51 10.98 20.33 -2.18
C GLY A 51 10.41 20.61 -0.78
N ALA A 52 10.53 21.88 -0.38
CA ALA A 52 10.10 22.37 0.92
C ALA A 52 8.56 22.42 1.09
N ASP A 53 7.81 22.33 0.01
CA ASP A 53 6.36 22.32 -0.04
C ASP A 53 5.74 20.94 0.23
N ALA A 54 6.58 19.95 0.48
CA ALA A 54 6.14 18.61 0.87
C ALA A 54 6.22 18.42 2.38
N ASP A 55 5.23 17.71 2.92
CA ASP A 55 5.15 17.33 4.33
C ASP A 55 5.19 15.81 4.48
N VAL A 56 5.92 15.33 5.50
CA VAL A 56 6.02 13.89 5.80
C VAL A 56 5.62 13.66 7.26
N TYR A 57 4.70 12.71 7.47
CA TYR A 57 4.25 12.28 8.80
C TYR A 57 4.28 10.77 8.92
N PHE A 58 4.50 10.26 10.14
CA PHE A 58 4.54 8.83 10.41
C PHE A 58 3.31 8.41 11.21
N ILE A 59 2.61 7.38 10.72
CA ILE A 59 1.39 6.82 11.32
C ILE A 59 1.60 5.31 11.49
N SER A 60 0.99 4.69 12.50
CA SER A 60 1.34 3.34 12.96
C SER A 60 0.83 2.20 12.08
N GLY A 61 -0.08 2.45 11.13
CA GLY A 61 -0.61 1.39 10.25
C GLY A 61 -1.47 1.92 9.11
N GLY A 62 -1.64 1.11 8.05
CA GLY A 62 -2.30 1.50 6.80
C GLY A 62 -3.75 1.94 6.96
N THR A 63 -4.59 1.12 7.63
CA THR A 63 -6.00 1.47 7.89
C THR A 63 -6.14 2.80 8.66
N GLN A 64 -5.28 3.01 9.67
CA GLN A 64 -5.27 4.27 10.41
C GLN A 64 -4.81 5.44 9.53
N THR A 65 -3.86 5.20 8.64
CA THR A 65 -3.42 6.18 7.63
C THR A 65 -4.55 6.56 6.68
N ASN A 66 -5.21 5.58 6.09
CA ASN A 66 -6.31 5.79 5.14
C ASN A 66 -7.44 6.60 5.77
N GLN A 67 -7.92 6.21 6.97
CA GLN A 67 -8.99 6.94 7.65
C GLN A 67 -8.59 8.38 8.01
N ILE A 68 -7.34 8.63 8.42
CA ILE A 68 -6.88 9.97 8.78
C ILE A 68 -6.77 10.85 7.52
N VAL A 69 -6.05 10.39 6.50
CA VAL A 69 -5.85 11.15 5.26
C VAL A 69 -7.20 11.47 4.60
N ILE A 70 -8.00 10.45 4.32
CA ILE A 70 -9.27 10.60 3.60
C ILE A 70 -10.21 11.54 4.37
N SER A 71 -10.44 11.27 5.66
CA SER A 71 -11.40 12.05 6.46
C SER A 71 -10.94 13.46 6.82
N THR A 72 -9.67 13.81 6.60
CA THR A 72 -9.15 15.17 6.90
C THR A 72 -8.94 15.99 5.64
N MET A 73 -8.82 15.35 4.48
CA MET A 73 -8.70 16.05 3.19
C MET A 73 -10.06 16.31 2.54
N LEU A 74 -11.07 15.51 2.86
CA LEU A 74 -12.43 15.66 2.32
C LEU A 74 -13.31 16.53 3.21
N LYS A 75 -14.24 17.23 2.57
CA LYS A 75 -15.32 17.96 3.24
C LYS A 75 -16.44 16.98 3.64
N GLY A 76 -17.26 17.35 4.62
CA GLY A 76 -18.29 16.47 5.19
C GLY A 76 -19.39 16.02 4.22
N TYR A 77 -19.45 16.56 3.01
CA TYR A 77 -20.38 16.17 1.94
C TYR A 77 -19.67 15.42 0.80
N GLU A 78 -18.36 15.23 0.89
CA GLU A 78 -17.55 14.57 -0.13
C GLU A 78 -17.32 13.09 0.21
N GLY A 79 -17.14 12.29 -0.84
CA GLY A 79 -16.76 10.88 -0.78
C GLY A 79 -15.51 10.58 -1.61
N VAL A 80 -15.04 9.35 -1.50
CA VAL A 80 -13.82 8.88 -2.16
C VAL A 80 -14.13 7.82 -3.21
N ILE A 81 -13.79 8.09 -4.46
CA ILE A 81 -13.86 7.11 -5.55
C ILE A 81 -12.73 6.09 -5.36
N CYS A 82 -13.04 4.79 -5.46
CA CYS A 82 -12.06 3.71 -5.40
C CYS A 82 -12.48 2.53 -6.27
N ALA A 83 -11.60 1.56 -6.48
CA ALA A 83 -12.03 0.27 -7.05
C ALA A 83 -13.00 -0.43 -6.09
N ASP A 84 -13.94 -1.20 -6.61
CA ASP A 84 -14.85 -2.04 -5.80
C ASP A 84 -14.10 -3.04 -4.92
N THR A 85 -12.91 -3.45 -5.35
CA THR A 85 -11.97 -4.30 -4.61
C THR A 85 -10.94 -3.50 -3.79
N GLY A 86 -10.99 -2.16 -3.83
CA GLY A 86 -10.04 -1.30 -3.11
C GLY A 86 -10.07 -1.52 -1.60
N HIS A 87 -8.91 -1.46 -0.97
CA HIS A 87 -8.72 -1.83 0.44
C HIS A 87 -9.68 -1.11 1.38
N ILE A 88 -9.88 0.20 1.19
CA ILE A 88 -10.80 1.02 2.00
C ILE A 88 -12.26 0.59 1.89
N ASN A 89 -12.66 0.01 0.75
CA ASN A 89 -14.02 -0.47 0.52
C ASN A 89 -14.24 -1.90 1.04
N ALA A 90 -13.23 -2.77 0.91
CA ALA A 90 -13.40 -4.21 1.11
C ALA A 90 -12.79 -4.76 2.40
N HIS A 91 -11.72 -4.14 2.95
CA HIS A 91 -10.85 -4.76 3.96
C HIS A 91 -10.56 -3.91 5.20
N GLU A 92 -11.29 -2.80 5.43
CA GLU A 92 -11.04 -1.90 6.57
C GLU A 92 -12.20 -1.78 7.56
N ALA A 93 -13.15 -2.70 7.51
CA ALA A 93 -14.26 -2.78 8.47
C ALA A 93 -15.07 -1.46 8.63
N GLY A 94 -15.20 -0.68 7.56
CA GLY A 94 -15.91 0.60 7.60
C GLY A 94 -15.11 1.73 8.28
N ALA A 95 -13.78 1.70 8.23
CA ALA A 95 -12.95 2.68 8.94
C ALA A 95 -13.16 4.12 8.45
N ILE A 96 -13.32 4.34 7.15
CA ILE A 96 -13.60 5.68 6.60
C ILE A 96 -15.05 6.10 6.86
N GLU A 97 -15.99 5.18 6.79
CA GLU A 97 -17.41 5.40 7.04
C GLU A 97 -17.67 5.79 8.51
N TYR A 98 -16.90 5.23 9.45
CA TYR A 98 -16.93 5.64 10.87
C TYR A 98 -16.63 7.14 11.04
N PHE A 99 -15.85 7.74 10.16
CA PHE A 99 -15.55 9.17 10.15
C PHE A 99 -16.43 9.98 9.20
N GLY A 100 -17.51 9.37 8.71
CA GLY A 100 -18.53 10.06 7.90
C GLY A 100 -18.16 10.20 6.42
N VAL A 101 -17.17 9.47 5.93
CA VAL A 101 -16.81 9.48 4.51
C VAL A 101 -17.40 8.26 3.83
N LYS A 102 -18.08 8.46 2.70
CA LYS A 102 -18.62 7.37 1.88
C LYS A 102 -17.60 6.93 0.82
N ALA A 103 -17.36 5.62 0.72
CA ALA A 103 -16.74 5.05 -0.46
C ALA A 103 -17.69 5.12 -1.66
N LEU A 104 -17.17 5.48 -2.82
CA LEU A 104 -17.86 5.56 -4.12
C LEU A 104 -17.20 4.54 -5.07
N PRO A 105 -17.52 3.23 -4.92
CA PRO A 105 -16.82 2.18 -5.63
C PRO A 105 -17.16 2.17 -7.12
N LEU A 106 -16.13 2.07 -7.96
CA LEU A 106 -16.21 1.79 -9.39
C LEU A 106 -15.77 0.36 -9.65
N LYS A 107 -16.39 -0.28 -10.64
CA LYS A 107 -15.96 -1.60 -11.07
C LYS A 107 -14.52 -1.54 -11.60
N GLY A 108 -13.63 -2.25 -10.91
CA GLY A 108 -12.24 -2.37 -11.31
C GLY A 108 -11.98 -3.56 -12.22
N GLU A 109 -10.86 -3.53 -12.94
CA GLU A 109 -10.32 -4.68 -13.66
C GLU A 109 -8.99 -5.07 -13.00
N ALA A 110 -8.92 -6.27 -12.44
CA ALA A 110 -7.77 -6.74 -11.65
C ALA A 110 -7.30 -5.70 -10.60
N GLY A 111 -8.26 -5.07 -9.90
CA GLY A 111 -8.02 -4.07 -8.87
C GLY A 111 -7.74 -2.64 -9.36
N LYS A 112 -7.67 -2.40 -10.67
CA LYS A 112 -7.43 -1.07 -11.25
C LYS A 112 -8.72 -0.40 -11.69
N ILE A 113 -8.83 0.91 -11.47
CA ILE A 113 -9.81 1.80 -12.12
C ILE A 113 -9.11 2.68 -13.15
N THR A 114 -9.82 3.07 -14.19
CA THR A 114 -9.26 3.91 -15.25
C THR A 114 -9.67 5.37 -15.12
N ALA A 115 -8.85 6.29 -15.64
CA ALA A 115 -9.21 7.69 -15.76
C ALA A 115 -10.52 7.92 -16.51
N ALA A 116 -10.78 7.11 -17.55
CA ALA A 116 -12.03 7.16 -18.31
C ALA A 116 -13.25 6.80 -17.45
N ALA A 117 -13.15 5.78 -16.60
CA ALA A 117 -14.23 5.40 -15.69
C ALA A 117 -14.50 6.49 -14.64
N VAL A 118 -13.45 7.13 -14.13
CA VAL A 118 -13.57 8.27 -13.19
C VAL A 118 -14.22 9.47 -13.90
N ASP A 119 -13.79 9.81 -15.11
CA ASP A 119 -14.36 10.92 -15.90
C ASP A 119 -15.84 10.69 -16.19
N GLU A 120 -16.21 9.48 -16.56
CA GLU A 120 -17.61 9.12 -16.84
C GLU A 120 -18.48 9.18 -15.58
N TYR A 121 -17.96 8.70 -14.45
CA TYR A 121 -18.64 8.85 -13.17
C TYR A 121 -18.92 10.32 -12.85
N CYS A 122 -17.91 11.19 -12.97
CA CYS A 122 -18.07 12.62 -12.70
C CYS A 122 -19.05 13.29 -13.69
N LYS A 123 -18.97 12.97 -14.98
CA LYS A 123 -19.92 13.48 -15.98
C LYS A 123 -21.36 13.08 -15.66
N THR A 124 -21.57 11.82 -15.32
CA THR A 124 -22.90 11.31 -14.92
C THR A 124 -23.38 12.02 -13.66
N PHE A 125 -22.53 12.16 -12.65
CA PHE A 125 -22.84 12.85 -11.41
C PHE A 125 -23.27 14.30 -11.65
N TYR A 126 -22.46 15.09 -12.35
CA TYR A 126 -22.77 16.52 -12.62
C TYR A 126 -23.86 16.71 -13.69
N GLY A 127 -24.19 15.69 -14.47
CA GLY A 127 -25.32 15.69 -15.42
C GLY A 127 -26.67 15.39 -14.77
N ASP A 128 -26.70 14.94 -13.51
CA ASP A 128 -27.93 14.72 -12.78
C ASP A 128 -28.42 16.03 -12.12
N ASP A 129 -29.64 16.46 -12.44
CA ASP A 129 -30.23 17.67 -11.88
C ASP A 129 -30.37 17.61 -10.34
N ASN A 130 -30.32 16.42 -9.74
CA ASN A 130 -30.39 16.20 -8.31
C ASN A 130 -29.02 15.96 -7.63
N HIS A 131 -27.89 16.18 -8.32
CA HIS A 131 -26.57 15.92 -7.77
C HIS A 131 -26.30 16.65 -6.44
N GLU A 132 -26.93 17.79 -6.19
CA GLU A 132 -26.87 18.53 -4.91
C GLU A 132 -27.42 17.73 -3.70
N HIS A 133 -28.17 16.63 -3.94
CA HIS A 133 -28.65 15.70 -2.90
C HIS A 133 -27.75 14.48 -2.75
N MET A 134 -26.69 14.37 -3.54
CA MET A 134 -25.80 13.21 -3.59
C MET A 134 -24.47 13.51 -2.90
N VAL A 135 -23.69 12.47 -2.60
CA VAL A 135 -22.33 12.62 -2.09
C VAL A 135 -21.40 13.05 -3.22
N PHE A 136 -20.75 14.20 -3.07
CA PHE A 136 -19.85 14.74 -4.07
C PHE A 136 -18.54 13.92 -4.17
N PRO A 137 -18.04 13.60 -5.36
CA PRO A 137 -16.72 13.01 -5.51
C PRO A 137 -15.64 14.06 -5.19
N GLY A 138 -14.85 13.84 -4.15
CA GLY A 138 -13.79 14.75 -3.72
C GLY A 138 -12.38 14.19 -3.80
N MET A 139 -12.26 12.86 -3.93
CA MET A 139 -10.98 12.17 -3.98
C MET A 139 -11.08 10.91 -4.83
N VAL A 140 -9.99 10.56 -5.49
CA VAL A 140 -9.75 9.23 -6.04
C VAL A 140 -8.70 8.54 -5.17
N TYR A 141 -8.96 7.31 -4.76
CA TYR A 141 -8.04 6.44 -4.03
C TYR A 141 -7.69 5.23 -4.88
N ILE A 142 -6.41 4.93 -4.98
CA ILE A 142 -5.89 3.72 -5.62
C ILE A 142 -4.82 3.08 -4.76
N SER A 143 -4.67 1.76 -4.84
CA SER A 143 -3.54 1.03 -4.24
C SER A 143 -2.43 0.82 -5.28
N PHE A 144 -1.17 0.99 -4.87
CA PHE A 144 0.00 0.72 -5.72
C PHE A 144 1.05 -0.11 -4.95
N PRO A 145 1.20 -1.41 -5.29
CA PRO A 145 0.37 -2.25 -6.16
C PRO A 145 -1.07 -2.41 -5.67
N THR A 146 -1.96 -2.82 -6.58
CA THR A 146 -3.34 -3.16 -6.20
C THR A 146 -3.40 -4.42 -5.32
N GLU A 147 -4.56 -4.73 -4.77
CA GLU A 147 -4.81 -5.92 -3.97
C GLU A 147 -4.57 -7.21 -4.77
N TYR A 148 -4.74 -7.16 -6.08
CA TYR A 148 -4.43 -8.25 -7.04
C TYR A 148 -2.96 -8.28 -7.47
N GLY A 149 -2.11 -7.44 -6.89
CA GLY A 149 -0.69 -7.36 -7.26
C GLY A 149 -0.42 -6.76 -8.63
N THR A 150 -1.40 -6.19 -9.30
CA THR A 150 -1.20 -5.43 -10.53
C THR A 150 -0.64 -4.04 -10.23
N ILE A 151 -0.03 -3.41 -11.21
CA ILE A 151 0.56 -2.08 -11.08
C ILE A 151 -0.01 -1.13 -12.14
N TYR A 152 -0.10 0.14 -11.79
CA TYR A 152 -0.37 1.20 -12.75
C TYR A 152 0.92 1.58 -13.48
N SER A 153 0.86 1.77 -14.79
CA SER A 153 1.93 2.40 -15.55
C SER A 153 1.99 3.90 -15.24
N LYS A 154 3.12 4.53 -15.54
CA LYS A 154 3.29 5.98 -15.39
C LYS A 154 2.22 6.76 -16.19
N LYS A 155 1.84 6.26 -17.36
CA LYS A 155 0.78 6.87 -18.17
C LYS A 155 -0.59 6.76 -17.47
N GLU A 156 -0.95 5.60 -16.94
CA GLU A 156 -2.21 5.43 -16.22
C GLU A 156 -2.29 6.33 -14.97
N LEU A 157 -1.18 6.49 -14.23
CA LEU A 157 -1.10 7.41 -13.10
C LEU A 157 -1.26 8.87 -13.55
N SER A 158 -0.60 9.26 -14.64
CA SER A 158 -0.74 10.61 -15.22
C SER A 158 -2.18 10.90 -15.63
N ASP A 159 -2.81 9.95 -16.36
CA ASP A 159 -4.20 10.10 -16.81
C ASP A 159 -5.16 10.21 -15.61
N LEU A 160 -4.94 9.42 -14.53
CA LEU A 160 -5.73 9.51 -13.29
C LEU A 160 -5.52 10.86 -12.59
N TYR A 161 -4.29 11.34 -12.52
CA TYR A 161 -4.00 12.63 -11.89
C TYR A 161 -4.62 13.79 -12.66
N GLU A 162 -4.53 13.75 -13.99
CA GLU A 162 -5.15 14.77 -14.86
C GLU A 162 -6.67 14.79 -14.72
N VAL A 163 -7.33 13.64 -14.66
CA VAL A 163 -8.80 13.61 -14.47
C VAL A 163 -9.19 14.08 -13.07
N CYS A 164 -8.39 13.79 -12.05
CA CYS A 164 -8.60 14.36 -10.71
C CYS A 164 -8.52 15.89 -10.75
N LYS A 165 -7.50 16.46 -11.38
CA LYS A 165 -7.37 17.93 -11.53
C LYS A 165 -8.52 18.54 -12.31
N LYS A 166 -8.95 17.89 -13.40
CA LYS A 166 -10.10 18.33 -14.20
C LYS A 166 -11.39 18.48 -13.39
N HIS A 167 -11.61 17.61 -12.41
CA HIS A 167 -12.82 17.57 -11.59
C HIS A 167 -12.61 18.13 -10.15
N ASP A 168 -11.53 18.85 -9.90
CA ASP A 168 -11.16 19.42 -8.57
C ASP A 168 -11.12 18.37 -7.44
N MET A 169 -10.71 17.14 -7.78
CA MET A 169 -10.52 16.05 -6.85
C MET A 169 -9.05 15.89 -6.47
N LYS A 170 -8.79 15.21 -5.37
CA LYS A 170 -7.45 14.78 -4.95
C LYS A 170 -7.17 13.36 -5.42
N LEU A 171 -5.91 13.05 -5.76
CA LEU A 171 -5.45 11.68 -5.97
C LEU A 171 -4.65 11.23 -4.74
N PHE A 172 -5.13 10.17 -4.08
CA PHE A 172 -4.44 9.50 -2.98
C PHE A 172 -3.97 8.12 -3.40
N ILE A 173 -2.67 7.85 -3.24
CA ILE A 173 -2.06 6.55 -3.55
C ILE A 173 -1.71 5.81 -2.26
N ASP A 174 -2.38 4.68 -2.03
CA ASP A 174 -2.06 3.71 -0.99
C ASP A 174 -0.82 2.91 -1.41
N GLY A 175 0.29 3.17 -0.74
CA GLY A 175 1.56 2.52 -1.00
C GLY A 175 1.92 1.46 0.03
N ALA A 176 0.95 0.71 0.60
CA ALA A 176 1.20 -0.34 1.60
C ALA A 176 2.28 -1.35 1.17
N ARG A 177 2.41 -1.57 -0.14
CA ARG A 177 3.42 -2.44 -0.77
C ARG A 177 4.29 -1.68 -1.79
N LEU A 178 4.48 -0.38 -1.60
CA LEU A 178 5.09 0.50 -2.60
C LEU A 178 6.47 0.01 -3.06
N ALA A 179 7.34 -0.47 -2.16
CA ALA A 179 8.64 -1.03 -2.52
C ALA A 179 8.51 -2.14 -3.58
N TYR A 180 7.54 -3.04 -3.41
CA TYR A 180 7.34 -4.16 -4.33
C TYR A 180 6.78 -3.73 -5.68
N GLY A 181 5.98 -2.65 -5.70
CA GLY A 181 5.46 -2.08 -6.95
C GLY A 181 6.53 -1.40 -7.78
N ILE A 182 7.32 -0.51 -7.17
CA ILE A 182 8.35 0.26 -7.89
C ILE A 182 9.57 -0.59 -8.29
N GLU A 183 9.87 -1.68 -7.56
CA GLU A 183 10.96 -2.60 -7.88
C GLU A 183 10.50 -3.79 -8.74
N SER A 184 9.22 -3.87 -9.09
CA SER A 184 8.74 -4.82 -10.08
C SER A 184 9.46 -4.61 -11.42
N LYS A 185 9.86 -5.72 -12.08
CA LYS A 185 10.49 -5.67 -13.42
C LYS A 185 9.59 -5.13 -14.52
N ALA A 186 8.27 -5.12 -14.28
CA ALA A 186 7.28 -4.56 -15.18
C ALA A 186 6.96 -3.08 -14.90
N SER A 187 7.55 -2.49 -13.85
CA SER A 187 7.26 -1.10 -13.47
C SER A 187 8.09 -0.11 -14.27
N ASP A 188 7.42 0.90 -14.82
CA ASP A 188 8.01 2.11 -15.39
C ASP A 188 7.94 3.31 -14.42
N VAL A 189 7.51 3.05 -13.15
CA VAL A 189 7.24 4.05 -12.11
C VAL A 189 8.33 4.02 -11.04
N LYS A 190 8.80 5.18 -10.62
CA LYS A 190 9.75 5.40 -9.51
C LYS A 190 9.10 6.22 -8.40
N LEU A 191 9.73 6.29 -7.23
CA LEU A 191 9.22 7.10 -6.10
C LEU A 191 8.92 8.56 -6.49
N ARG A 192 9.81 9.19 -7.27
CA ARG A 192 9.60 10.55 -7.78
C ARG A 192 8.38 10.68 -8.68
N ASP A 193 8.06 9.64 -9.47
CA ASP A 193 6.90 9.66 -10.34
C ASP A 193 5.61 9.58 -9.52
N ILE A 194 5.57 8.73 -8.48
CA ILE A 194 4.47 8.72 -7.49
C ILE A 194 4.31 10.11 -6.87
N ALA A 195 5.39 10.70 -6.39
CA ALA A 195 5.39 11.99 -5.72
C ALA A 195 4.94 13.16 -6.61
N THR A 196 5.11 13.06 -7.92
CA THR A 196 4.70 14.11 -8.88
C THR A 196 3.31 13.89 -9.47
N LEU A 197 2.78 12.66 -9.38
CA LEU A 197 1.52 12.26 -10.01
C LEU A 197 0.40 11.97 -8.99
N CYS A 198 0.48 12.57 -7.80
CA CYS A 198 -0.60 12.53 -6.80
C CYS A 198 -0.54 13.75 -5.86
N ASP A 199 -1.59 13.97 -5.09
CA ASP A 199 -1.64 14.99 -4.04
C ASP A 199 -1.11 14.45 -2.70
N VAL A 200 -1.35 13.17 -2.43
CA VAL A 200 -0.91 12.49 -1.22
C VAL A 200 -0.67 11.02 -1.51
N PHE A 201 0.33 10.45 -0.87
CA PHE A 201 0.56 9.01 -0.88
C PHE A 201 1.15 8.58 0.45
N TYR A 202 1.19 7.28 0.70
CA TYR A 202 2.02 6.81 1.79
C TYR A 202 2.99 5.71 1.34
N ILE A 203 4.11 5.66 2.03
CA ILE A 203 5.17 4.66 1.85
C ILE A 203 4.98 3.62 2.95
N GLY A 204 4.62 2.41 2.55
CA GLY A 204 4.39 1.31 3.48
C GLY A 204 5.68 0.82 4.12
N GLY A 205 5.75 0.87 5.46
CA GLY A 205 6.82 0.26 6.23
C GLY A 205 6.46 -1.12 6.76
N THR A 206 5.24 -1.29 7.25
CA THR A 206 4.77 -2.51 7.92
C THR A 206 5.00 -3.79 7.10
N LYS A 207 4.78 -3.74 5.78
CA LYS A 207 4.98 -4.88 4.88
C LYS A 207 6.40 -4.93 4.29
N CYS A 208 7.14 -3.82 4.38
CA CYS A 208 8.43 -3.62 3.75
C CYS A 208 9.58 -3.50 4.77
N GLY A 209 9.57 -4.34 5.80
CA GLY A 209 10.68 -4.50 6.72
C GLY A 209 10.63 -3.67 8.01
N ALA A 210 9.61 -2.86 8.25
CA ALA A 210 9.36 -2.25 9.56
C ALA A 210 8.58 -3.19 10.48
N LEU A 211 8.65 -2.97 11.81
CA LEU A 211 7.72 -3.60 12.78
C LEU A 211 6.31 -3.08 12.60
N CYS A 212 6.17 -1.79 12.34
CA CYS A 212 4.93 -1.09 12.10
C CYS A 212 5.22 0.29 11.51
N GLY A 213 4.22 0.87 10.85
CA GLY A 213 4.28 2.27 10.43
C GLY A 213 4.26 2.47 8.93
N GLU A 214 3.70 3.63 8.60
CA GLU A 214 3.55 4.16 7.25
C GLU A 214 4.02 5.62 7.24
N ALA A 215 4.76 6.04 6.21
CA ALA A 215 5.14 7.43 6.03
C ALA A 215 4.16 8.09 5.05
N VAL A 216 3.32 8.99 5.55
CA VAL A 216 2.40 9.79 4.72
C VAL A 216 3.15 10.97 4.16
N VAL A 217 3.05 11.16 2.85
CA VAL A 217 3.70 12.24 2.11
C VAL A 217 2.63 13.07 1.42
N PHE A 218 2.52 14.34 1.78
CA PHE A 218 1.71 15.33 1.09
C PHE A 218 2.60 16.11 0.12
N THR A 219 2.12 16.31 -1.11
CA THR A 219 2.86 17.01 -2.16
C THR A 219 2.21 18.35 -2.48
N GLY A 220 2.97 19.29 -3.06
CA GLY A 220 2.42 20.57 -3.56
C GLY A 220 1.69 21.41 -2.51
N GLY A 221 2.10 21.35 -1.26
CA GLY A 221 1.51 22.15 -0.18
C GLY A 221 0.06 21.81 0.19
N CYS A 222 -0.42 20.60 -0.16
CA CYS A 222 -1.82 20.22 0.07
C CYS A 222 -2.09 19.61 1.46
N CYS A 223 -1.09 19.57 2.35
CA CYS A 223 -1.27 19.08 3.71
C CYS A 223 -2.38 19.87 4.45
N PRO A 224 -3.36 19.19 5.07
CA PRO A 224 -4.38 19.86 5.84
C PRO A 224 -3.78 20.71 6.98
N LYS A 225 -4.30 21.93 7.18
CA LYS A 225 -3.86 22.76 8.30
C LYS A 225 -4.03 22.03 9.62
N HIS A 226 -3.05 22.16 10.51
CA HIS A 226 -3.05 21.51 11.83
C HIS A 226 -3.10 19.97 11.77
N PHE A 227 -2.46 19.36 10.78
CA PHE A 227 -2.52 17.91 10.58
C PHE A 227 -2.07 17.11 11.82
N VAL A 228 -1.08 17.59 12.59
CA VAL A 228 -0.68 16.99 13.88
C VAL A 228 -1.84 16.92 14.88
N ASN A 229 -2.69 17.95 14.94
CA ASN A 229 -3.89 17.93 15.78
C ASN A 229 -4.91 16.90 15.29
N LEU A 230 -5.02 16.74 13.97
CA LEU A 230 -5.90 15.73 13.36
C LEU A 230 -5.42 14.30 13.65
N ILE A 231 -4.12 14.04 13.56
CA ILE A 231 -3.49 12.78 13.98
C ILE A 231 -3.76 12.55 15.48
N LYS A 232 -3.54 13.55 16.33
CA LYS A 232 -3.78 13.46 17.79
C LYS A 232 -5.23 13.14 18.11
N LYS A 233 -6.17 13.85 17.48
CA LYS A 233 -7.62 13.63 17.63
C LYS A 233 -8.03 12.19 17.30
N ARG A 234 -7.35 11.53 16.38
CA ARG A 234 -7.58 10.14 15.96
C ARG A 234 -6.82 9.10 16.79
N GLY A 235 -6.13 9.54 17.87
CA GLY A 235 -5.34 8.65 18.73
C GLY A 235 -4.06 8.10 18.09
N ALA A 236 -3.66 8.65 16.95
CA ALA A 236 -2.54 8.14 16.14
C ALA A 236 -1.19 8.81 16.43
N LEU A 237 -1.17 9.88 17.22
CA LEU A 237 0.06 10.59 17.57
C LEU A 237 0.73 9.91 18.77
N LEU A 238 1.73 9.10 18.49
CA LEU A 238 2.45 8.34 19.50
C LEU A 238 3.33 9.28 20.36
N ALA A 239 3.27 9.13 21.69
CA ALA A 239 4.17 9.86 22.60
C ALA A 239 5.64 9.52 22.30
N LYS A 240 5.95 8.26 21.99
CA LYS A 240 7.27 7.83 21.51
C LYS A 240 7.27 7.73 19.98
N GLY A 241 7.04 8.87 19.30
CA GLY A 241 6.99 8.94 17.83
C GLY A 241 8.27 8.47 17.15
N ARG A 242 9.41 8.58 17.85
CA ARG A 242 10.70 8.01 17.43
C ARG A 242 10.63 6.54 17.00
N LEU A 243 9.66 5.76 17.56
CA LEU A 243 9.48 4.37 17.16
C LEU A 243 9.28 4.24 15.64
N LEU A 244 8.53 5.15 15.04
CA LEU A 244 8.32 5.19 13.60
C LEU A 244 9.49 5.84 12.88
N GLY A 245 9.97 7.00 13.38
CA GLY A 245 11.08 7.74 12.79
C GLY A 245 12.35 6.92 12.61
N VAL A 246 12.79 6.21 13.68
CA VAL A 246 14.00 5.35 13.65
C VAL A 246 13.88 4.26 12.58
N GLN A 247 12.70 3.66 12.41
CA GLN A 247 12.47 2.61 11.42
C GLN A 247 12.58 3.16 9.99
N PHE A 248 11.91 4.28 9.71
CA PHE A 248 11.98 4.92 8.39
C PHE A 248 13.36 5.53 8.11
N ASP A 249 14.04 6.03 9.14
CA ASP A 249 15.43 6.48 9.01
C ASP A 249 16.35 5.33 8.58
N ALA A 250 16.18 4.14 9.15
CA ALA A 250 16.91 2.94 8.73
C ALA A 250 16.52 2.49 7.31
N LEU A 251 15.23 2.44 6.99
CA LEU A 251 14.73 2.01 5.68
C LEU A 251 15.24 2.91 4.54
N PHE A 252 15.40 4.21 4.79
CA PHE A 252 15.89 5.17 3.80
C PHE A 252 17.39 5.50 3.96
N THR A 253 18.15 4.61 4.63
CA THR A 253 19.61 4.62 4.67
C THR A 253 20.12 3.54 3.74
N ASP A 254 21.15 3.87 2.93
CA ASP A 254 21.86 2.94 2.03
C ASP A 254 20.93 2.11 1.12
N ASP A 255 19.85 2.74 0.62
CA ASP A 255 18.86 2.17 -0.30
C ASP A 255 18.13 0.92 0.21
N LEU A 256 18.12 0.67 1.52
CA LEU A 256 17.53 -0.54 2.12
C LEU A 256 16.07 -0.78 1.70
N TYR A 257 15.26 0.29 1.57
CA TYR A 257 13.85 0.17 1.19
C TYR A 257 13.67 -0.45 -0.20
N THR A 258 14.49 -0.01 -1.16
CA THR A 258 14.48 -0.54 -2.54
C THR A 258 15.12 -1.92 -2.62
N GLU A 259 16.16 -2.20 -1.83
CA GLU A 259 16.77 -3.54 -1.74
C GLU A 259 15.76 -4.57 -1.21
N ILE A 260 15.01 -4.24 -0.17
CA ILE A 260 13.90 -5.07 0.35
C ILE A 260 12.86 -5.34 -0.74
N GLY A 261 12.49 -4.30 -1.50
CA GLY A 261 11.57 -4.44 -2.63
C GLY A 261 12.08 -5.42 -3.68
N ARG A 262 13.29 -5.20 -4.14
CA ARG A 262 13.95 -6.02 -5.18
C ARG A 262 14.10 -7.46 -4.75
N TYR A 263 14.56 -7.71 -3.53
CA TYR A 263 14.72 -9.05 -2.98
C TYR A 263 13.39 -9.82 -2.99
N ALA A 264 12.31 -9.20 -2.48
CA ALA A 264 11.00 -9.85 -2.42
C ALA A 264 10.43 -10.16 -3.82
N ILE A 265 10.67 -9.28 -4.81
CA ILE A 265 10.29 -9.51 -6.21
C ILE A 265 11.11 -10.68 -6.81
N ASP A 266 12.40 -10.75 -6.56
CA ASP A 266 13.22 -11.88 -7.04
C ASP A 266 12.74 -13.21 -6.43
N MET A 267 12.34 -13.24 -5.15
CA MET A 267 11.74 -14.42 -4.53
C MET A 267 10.37 -14.74 -5.14
N ALA A 268 9.53 -13.74 -5.46
CA ALA A 268 8.25 -13.96 -6.13
C ALA A 268 8.42 -14.55 -7.54
N GLU A 269 9.40 -14.08 -8.30
CA GLU A 269 9.70 -14.65 -9.62
C GLU A 269 10.17 -16.11 -9.56
N LYS A 270 10.94 -16.47 -8.53
CA LYS A 270 11.33 -17.87 -8.30
C LYS A 270 10.12 -18.72 -7.92
N LEU A 271 9.29 -18.25 -6.98
CA LEU A 271 8.04 -18.89 -6.57
C LEU A 271 7.12 -19.12 -7.78
N LYS A 272 6.96 -18.10 -8.62
CA LYS A 272 6.17 -18.17 -9.85
C LYS A 272 6.68 -19.27 -10.79
N ARG A 273 8.01 -19.37 -11.00
CA ARG A 273 8.61 -20.44 -11.82
C ARG A 273 8.33 -21.82 -11.25
N ILE A 274 8.50 -22.01 -9.94
CA ILE A 274 8.22 -23.28 -9.27
C ILE A 274 6.80 -23.77 -9.57
N PHE A 275 5.79 -22.91 -9.44
CA PHE A 275 4.41 -23.28 -9.77
C PHE A 275 4.21 -23.54 -11.27
N ALA A 276 4.79 -22.68 -12.14
CA ALA A 276 4.69 -22.83 -13.58
C ALA A 276 5.31 -24.16 -14.08
N ASP A 277 6.52 -24.52 -13.58
CA ASP A 277 7.24 -25.75 -13.96
C ASP A 277 6.48 -27.02 -13.51
N LYS A 278 5.68 -26.91 -12.45
CA LYS A 278 4.77 -27.97 -11.96
C LYS A 278 3.40 -27.98 -12.65
N GLY A 279 3.17 -27.06 -13.61
CA GLY A 279 1.94 -27.01 -14.41
C GLY A 279 0.73 -26.38 -13.70
N TYR A 280 0.93 -25.63 -12.61
CA TYR A 280 -0.14 -24.92 -11.95
C TYR A 280 -0.61 -23.70 -12.77
N ARG A 281 -1.90 -23.42 -12.71
CA ARG A 281 -2.50 -22.24 -13.36
C ARG A 281 -2.49 -21.03 -12.43
N PHE A 282 -2.18 -19.88 -12.98
CA PHE A 282 -2.33 -18.61 -12.27
C PHE A 282 -3.70 -18.01 -12.58
N PHE A 283 -4.29 -17.38 -11.57
CA PHE A 283 -5.56 -16.67 -11.71
C PHE A 283 -5.38 -15.39 -12.56
N LEU A 284 -4.25 -14.70 -12.35
CA LEU A 284 -3.84 -13.55 -13.13
C LEU A 284 -2.31 -13.41 -13.14
N GLU A 285 -1.79 -12.64 -14.08
CA GLU A 285 -0.37 -12.27 -14.12
C GLU A 285 -0.10 -11.12 -13.14
N SER A 286 0.46 -11.47 -11.97
CA SER A 286 0.93 -10.47 -11.01
C SER A 286 2.44 -10.27 -11.17
N PRO A 287 2.89 -9.04 -11.43
CA PRO A 287 4.31 -8.72 -11.52
C PRO A 287 4.94 -8.37 -10.16
N THR A 288 4.23 -8.58 -9.05
CA THR A 288 4.66 -8.16 -7.71
C THR A 288 4.89 -9.35 -6.76
N ASN A 289 5.07 -9.07 -5.48
CA ASN A 289 5.35 -10.06 -4.46
C ASN A 289 4.16 -10.99 -4.13
N GLN A 290 2.97 -10.74 -4.66
CA GLN A 290 1.78 -11.54 -4.46
C GLN A 290 1.51 -12.40 -5.70
N GLN A 291 1.41 -13.72 -5.54
CA GLN A 291 1.14 -14.65 -6.62
C GLN A 291 -0.17 -15.40 -6.34
N PHE A 292 -1.05 -15.44 -7.33
CA PHE A 292 -2.42 -15.97 -7.21
C PHE A 292 -2.52 -17.28 -8.01
N VAL A 293 -2.57 -18.40 -7.30
CA VAL A 293 -2.54 -19.74 -7.88
C VAL A 293 -3.91 -20.40 -7.74
N ILE A 294 -4.38 -21.06 -8.79
CA ILE A 294 -5.60 -21.86 -8.76
C ILE A 294 -5.26 -23.26 -8.29
N LEU A 295 -5.83 -23.69 -7.17
CA LEU A 295 -5.63 -25.04 -6.60
C LEU A 295 -6.95 -25.84 -6.62
N ASP A 296 -6.85 -27.12 -6.95
CA ASP A 296 -7.91 -28.07 -6.66
C ASP A 296 -8.13 -28.17 -5.14
N ASN A 297 -9.39 -28.23 -4.69
CA ASN A 297 -9.75 -28.19 -3.28
C ASN A 297 -9.21 -29.37 -2.45
N LYS A 298 -8.91 -30.53 -3.08
CA LYS A 298 -8.28 -31.66 -2.39
C LYS A 298 -6.79 -31.36 -2.19
N LYS A 299 -6.10 -30.92 -3.25
CA LYS A 299 -4.69 -30.51 -3.18
C LYS A 299 -4.48 -29.35 -2.19
N LEU A 300 -5.40 -28.40 -2.15
CA LEU A 300 -5.38 -27.29 -1.19
C LEU A 300 -5.35 -27.83 0.25
N LYS A 301 -6.28 -28.75 0.63
CA LYS A 301 -6.36 -29.36 1.97
C LYS A 301 -5.13 -30.20 2.35
N GLU A 302 -4.41 -30.71 1.39
CA GLU A 302 -3.14 -31.42 1.62
C GLU A 302 -2.00 -30.43 1.84
N LEU A 303 -1.94 -29.39 1.03
CA LEU A 303 -0.88 -28.39 1.05
C LEU A 303 -0.93 -27.50 2.30
N GLU A 304 -2.14 -27.11 2.77
CA GLU A 304 -2.33 -26.28 3.97
C GLU A 304 -1.83 -26.95 5.27
N LYS A 305 -1.64 -28.28 5.27
CA LYS A 305 -1.03 -28.99 6.40
C LYS A 305 0.49 -28.84 6.49
N GLN A 306 1.12 -28.38 5.42
CA GLN A 306 2.57 -28.33 5.25
C GLN A 306 3.10 -26.91 5.12
N VAL A 307 2.33 -26.01 4.48
CA VAL A 307 2.71 -24.63 4.22
C VAL A 307 1.48 -23.72 4.37
N SER A 308 1.69 -22.51 4.89
CA SER A 308 0.61 -21.52 5.02
C SER A 308 0.58 -20.61 3.80
N PHE A 309 -0.63 -20.35 3.29
CA PHE A 309 -0.92 -19.40 2.22
C PHE A 309 -2.29 -18.74 2.48
N GLY A 310 -2.62 -17.66 1.78
CA GLY A 310 -3.88 -16.95 1.95
C GLY A 310 -4.98 -17.51 1.04
N PHE A 311 -6.19 -17.70 1.57
CA PHE A 311 -7.39 -17.81 0.74
C PHE A 311 -7.58 -16.48 0.00
N TRP A 312 -7.96 -16.54 -1.28
CA TRP A 312 -8.27 -15.35 -2.05
C TRP A 312 -9.75 -15.30 -2.44
N GLU A 313 -10.17 -16.19 -3.33
CA GLU A 313 -11.56 -16.29 -3.73
C GLU A 313 -11.92 -17.70 -4.23
N LYS A 314 -13.22 -18.00 -4.28
CA LYS A 314 -13.71 -19.22 -4.92
C LYS A 314 -13.57 -19.10 -6.44
N TYR A 315 -12.87 -20.03 -7.08
CA TYR A 315 -12.75 -20.08 -8.53
C TYR A 315 -13.89 -20.88 -9.17
N SER A 316 -14.19 -22.07 -8.62
CA SER A 316 -15.27 -22.96 -9.02
C SER A 316 -15.75 -23.80 -7.81
N ASP A 317 -16.64 -24.75 -8.04
CA ASP A 317 -17.07 -25.66 -6.97
C ASP A 317 -15.93 -26.63 -6.52
N THR A 318 -14.94 -26.85 -7.36
CA THR A 318 -13.83 -27.76 -7.11
C THR A 318 -12.46 -27.08 -6.99
N GLU A 319 -12.37 -25.76 -7.23
CA GLU A 319 -11.11 -25.04 -7.27
C GLU A 319 -11.21 -23.71 -6.52
N THR A 320 -10.11 -23.31 -5.90
CA THR A 320 -9.96 -22.08 -5.12
C THR A 320 -8.73 -21.31 -5.59
N VAL A 321 -8.86 -19.98 -5.70
CA VAL A 321 -7.70 -19.09 -5.84
C VAL A 321 -7.08 -18.89 -4.46
N VAL A 322 -5.78 -19.16 -4.37
CA VAL A 322 -4.99 -18.90 -3.17
C VAL A 322 -3.87 -17.92 -3.48
N ARG A 323 -3.48 -17.13 -2.47
CA ARG A 323 -2.41 -16.16 -2.59
C ARG A 323 -1.18 -16.62 -1.85
N PHE A 324 -0.04 -16.62 -2.54
CA PHE A 324 1.29 -16.73 -1.96
C PHE A 324 1.95 -15.35 -1.99
N ALA A 325 2.47 -14.90 -0.85
CA ALA A 325 3.15 -13.62 -0.74
C ALA A 325 4.61 -13.82 -0.31
N THR A 326 5.55 -13.24 -1.05
CA THR A 326 6.94 -13.16 -0.65
C THR A 326 7.26 -11.84 0.04
N SER A 327 8.32 -11.79 0.81
CA SER A 327 8.77 -10.59 1.52
C SER A 327 10.30 -10.62 1.69
N TRP A 328 10.82 -9.62 2.40
CA TRP A 328 12.22 -9.58 2.82
C TRP A 328 12.66 -10.79 3.65
N SER A 329 11.72 -11.49 4.28
CA SER A 329 12.00 -12.65 5.14
C SER A 329 11.86 -14.00 4.44
N THR A 330 11.41 -14.04 3.19
CA THR A 330 11.31 -15.27 2.40
C THR A 330 12.70 -15.77 2.03
N THR A 331 13.01 -17.05 2.33
CA THR A 331 14.33 -17.64 2.07
C THR A 331 14.33 -18.59 0.87
N GLU A 332 15.51 -18.87 0.33
CA GLU A 332 15.69 -19.91 -0.71
C GLU A 332 15.28 -21.29 -0.19
N GLU A 333 15.50 -21.56 1.09
CA GLU A 333 15.12 -22.79 1.76
C GLU A 333 13.60 -22.96 1.81
N ASP A 334 12.86 -21.87 2.04
CA ASP A 334 11.39 -21.87 2.01
C ASP A 334 10.88 -22.23 0.61
N LEU A 335 11.50 -21.68 -0.44
CA LEU A 335 11.14 -21.98 -1.83
C LEU A 335 11.46 -23.42 -2.22
N LYS A 336 12.65 -23.93 -1.84
CA LYS A 336 13.02 -25.33 -2.06
C LYS A 336 12.07 -26.30 -1.35
N TYR A 337 11.68 -25.95 -0.12
CA TYR A 337 10.70 -26.74 0.61
C TYR A 337 9.34 -26.75 -0.12
N LEU A 338 8.84 -25.58 -0.55
CA LEU A 338 7.61 -25.48 -1.33
C LEU A 338 7.69 -26.35 -2.60
N GLU A 339 8.78 -26.24 -3.37
CA GLU A 339 8.99 -27.01 -4.60
C GLU A 339 8.93 -28.53 -4.37
N SER A 340 9.39 -29.00 -3.21
CA SER A 340 9.43 -30.42 -2.87
C SER A 340 8.07 -31.03 -2.52
N ILE A 341 7.05 -30.19 -2.19
CA ILE A 341 5.74 -30.64 -1.71
C ILE A 341 4.58 -30.40 -2.68
N ILE A 342 4.81 -29.63 -3.78
CA ILE A 342 3.80 -29.31 -4.80
C ILE A 342 3.92 -30.18 -6.05
#